data_a4bc8179467d1983eaeb32b5efff10df
#
_entry.id   a4bc8179467d1983eaeb32b5efff10df
#
_cell.length_a   1.000
_cell.length_b   1.000
_cell.length_c   1.000
_cell.angle_alpha   90.00
_cell.angle_beta   90.00
_cell.angle_gamma   90.00
#
_symmetry.space_group_name_H-M   'P 1'
#
loop_
_entity.id
_entity.type
_entity.pdbx_description
1 polymer ?
#
loop_
_entity_poly.entity_id
_entity_poly.type
_entity_poly.pdbx_seq_one_letter_code
_entity_poly.pdbx_strand_id
1 'polypeptide(L)'
;ERREKALDALRQVGLENYAHSYPDELSGGMRQRVGLARALAINPDILLMDEAFSALDPLIRTEMQDELVKLQAKHQRTIVFISHDLDEAMRIGDRIAIMQNGEVVQVGTPDEILNNPANDYVRTFFRGVDISQVFSAKDIARRTPNGLIRKTPGFGPRSALKLLQDEDREYGYVIERGNKFVGAVSIDSLKAALTQQQGLDAALIDAPLAVDAQTPLSELLSHVGQAPCAVPVVDEDQQYVGIISKGMLLRALDREGVNNG
;
A
#
# COMPACT_ATOMS: atom_id res chain seq x y z
N GLU A 1 3.79 -33.23 18.15
CA GLU A 1 2.69 -32.40 17.63
C GLU A 1 2.38 -31.19 18.51
N ARG A 2 1.95 -31.32 19.83
CA ARG A 2 1.63 -30.16 20.67
C ARG A 2 2.82 -29.21 20.88
N ARG A 3 4.00 -29.78 21.17
CA ARG A 3 5.23 -29.01 21.40
C ARG A 3 5.69 -28.31 20.13
N GLU A 4 5.55 -28.92 18.99
CA GLU A 4 5.90 -28.32 17.69
C GLU A 4 5.00 -27.12 17.39
N LYS A 5 3.66 -27.27 17.53
CA LYS A 5 2.71 -26.16 17.35
C LYS A 5 3.00 -25.00 18.29
N ALA A 6 3.36 -25.28 19.55
CA ALA A 6 3.72 -24.23 20.50
C ALA A 6 5.01 -23.50 20.10
N LEU A 7 6.05 -24.25 19.66
CA LEU A 7 7.30 -23.65 19.19
C LEU A 7 7.10 -22.84 17.90
N ASP A 8 6.27 -23.33 16.98
CA ASP A 8 5.94 -22.59 15.77
C ASP A 8 5.19 -21.30 16.08
N ALA A 9 4.24 -21.31 17.00
CA ALA A 9 3.56 -20.11 17.46
C ALA A 9 4.51 -19.12 18.14
N LEU A 10 5.44 -19.59 18.97
CA LEU A 10 6.46 -18.73 19.59
C LEU A 10 7.42 -18.15 18.56
N ARG A 11 7.78 -18.91 17.53
CA ARG A 11 8.61 -18.42 16.41
C ARG A 11 7.93 -17.29 15.65
N GLN A 12 6.63 -17.42 15.38
CA GLN A 12 5.83 -16.39 14.69
C GLN A 12 5.81 -15.04 15.43
N VAL A 13 5.95 -15.05 16.75
CA VAL A 13 5.99 -13.84 17.58
C VAL A 13 7.40 -13.45 18.05
N GLY A 14 8.44 -14.08 17.49
CA GLY A 14 9.85 -13.78 17.80
C GLY A 14 10.29 -14.19 19.21
N LEU A 15 9.64 -15.19 19.82
CA LEU A 15 9.94 -15.66 21.20
C LEU A 15 10.47 -17.10 21.25
N GLU A 16 11.00 -17.65 20.17
CA GLU A 16 11.53 -19.02 20.13
C GLU A 16 12.62 -19.26 21.19
N ASN A 17 13.52 -18.29 21.37
CA ASN A 17 14.61 -18.39 22.35
C ASN A 17 14.14 -18.35 23.81
N TYR A 18 12.90 -17.98 24.07
CA TYR A 18 12.27 -17.91 25.39
C TYR A 18 11.29 -19.04 25.64
N ALA A 19 11.32 -20.11 24.83
CA ALA A 19 10.39 -21.24 24.91
C ALA A 19 10.44 -21.99 26.26
N HIS A 20 11.50 -21.82 27.04
CA HIS A 20 11.71 -22.44 28.35
C HIS A 20 11.65 -21.46 29.51
N SER A 21 11.41 -20.15 29.23
CA SER A 21 11.30 -19.14 30.26
C SER A 21 9.93 -19.16 30.94
N TYR A 22 9.91 -18.86 32.23
CA TYR A 22 8.68 -18.69 32.99
C TYR A 22 8.10 -17.29 32.77
N PRO A 23 6.78 -17.08 32.96
CA PRO A 23 6.13 -15.79 32.75
C PRO A 23 6.76 -14.63 33.55
N ASP A 24 7.28 -14.88 34.75
CA ASP A 24 7.92 -13.88 35.60
C ASP A 24 9.29 -13.43 35.08
N GLU A 25 9.91 -14.21 34.21
CA GLU A 25 11.18 -13.89 33.56
C GLU A 25 10.97 -13.06 32.27
N LEU A 26 9.72 -12.85 31.84
CA LEU A 26 9.37 -12.14 30.63
C LEU A 26 8.96 -10.70 30.90
N SER A 27 9.36 -9.79 30.00
CA SER A 27 8.85 -8.40 30.03
C SER A 27 7.33 -8.34 29.76
N GLY A 28 6.71 -7.19 30.03
CA GLY A 28 5.29 -6.99 29.73
C GLY A 28 4.93 -7.25 28.27
N GLY A 29 5.72 -6.70 27.34
CA GLY A 29 5.55 -6.91 25.91
C GLY A 29 5.80 -8.38 25.49
N MET A 30 6.78 -9.06 26.09
CA MET A 30 6.98 -10.49 25.82
C MET A 30 5.78 -11.33 26.30
N ARG A 31 5.21 -11.04 27.47
CA ARG A 31 3.98 -11.71 27.92
C ARG A 31 2.81 -11.48 26.99
N GLN A 32 2.67 -10.28 26.44
CA GLN A 32 1.62 -9.97 25.46
C GLN A 32 1.81 -10.78 24.17
N ARG A 33 3.05 -10.86 23.65
CA ARG A 33 3.37 -11.72 22.49
C ARG A 33 3.13 -13.21 22.77
N VAL A 34 3.38 -13.69 23.98
CA VAL A 34 2.99 -15.07 24.40
C VAL A 34 1.46 -15.23 24.34
N GLY A 35 0.68 -14.22 24.75
CA GLY A 35 -0.77 -14.21 24.62
C GLY A 35 -1.22 -14.39 23.16
N LEU A 36 -0.61 -13.66 22.23
CA LEU A 36 -0.86 -13.80 20.80
C LEU A 36 -0.45 -15.19 20.29
N ALA A 37 0.74 -15.67 20.65
CA ALA A 37 1.19 -17.03 20.29
C ALA A 37 0.23 -18.12 20.76
N ARG A 38 -0.33 -17.99 21.97
CA ARG A 38 -1.34 -18.93 22.50
C ARG A 38 -2.61 -18.95 21.63
N ALA A 39 -3.09 -17.77 21.20
CA ALA A 39 -4.25 -17.66 20.32
C ALA A 39 -3.97 -18.27 18.94
N LEU A 40 -2.77 -18.07 18.40
CA LEU A 40 -2.36 -18.57 17.09
C LEU A 40 -2.10 -20.10 17.10
N ALA A 41 -1.63 -20.66 18.21
CA ALA A 41 -1.26 -22.09 18.32
C ALA A 41 -2.41 -23.06 18.04
N ILE A 42 -3.65 -22.65 18.29
CA ILE A 42 -4.85 -23.45 18.02
C ILE A 42 -5.39 -23.27 16.61
N ASN A 43 -4.77 -22.38 15.82
CA ASN A 43 -5.15 -22.05 14.44
C ASN A 43 -6.65 -21.78 14.26
N PRO A 44 -7.23 -20.76 14.93
CA PRO A 44 -8.66 -20.50 14.89
C PRO A 44 -9.08 -19.90 13.55
N ASP A 45 -10.34 -20.13 13.13
CA ASP A 45 -10.94 -19.47 11.97
C ASP A 45 -11.28 -17.99 12.26
N ILE A 46 -11.62 -17.70 13.52
CA ILE A 46 -11.94 -16.35 14.01
C ILE A 46 -11.02 -16.00 15.17
N LEU A 47 -10.31 -14.90 15.08
CA LEU A 47 -9.42 -14.38 16.12
C LEU A 47 -10.00 -13.07 16.67
N LEU A 48 -10.27 -13.04 17.97
CA LEU A 48 -10.71 -11.84 18.67
C LEU A 48 -9.52 -11.25 19.43
N MET A 49 -9.21 -9.99 19.18
CA MET A 49 -8.08 -9.27 19.77
C MET A 49 -8.58 -7.98 20.40
N ASP A 50 -8.30 -7.80 21.68
CA ASP A 50 -8.64 -6.60 22.42
C ASP A 50 -7.36 -5.91 22.88
N GLU A 51 -7.06 -4.74 22.29
CA GLU A 51 -5.85 -3.92 22.54
C GLU A 51 -4.54 -4.73 22.56
N ALA A 52 -4.40 -5.69 21.66
CA ALA A 52 -3.34 -6.71 21.72
C ALA A 52 -1.91 -6.13 21.62
N PHE A 53 -1.74 -4.91 21.15
CA PHE A 53 -0.42 -4.27 20.96
C PHE A 53 -0.20 -3.05 21.87
N SER A 54 -1.16 -2.70 22.75
CA SER A 54 -1.13 -1.47 23.56
C SER A 54 0.08 -1.37 24.50
N ALA A 55 0.54 -2.50 25.05
CA ALA A 55 1.68 -2.54 25.98
C ALA A 55 3.05 -2.76 25.30
N LEU A 56 3.11 -2.72 23.97
CA LEU A 56 4.35 -2.84 23.22
C LEU A 56 4.99 -1.47 23.01
N ASP A 57 6.32 -1.43 22.98
CA ASP A 57 7.04 -0.25 22.49
C ASP A 57 6.77 -0.04 20.98
N PRO A 58 6.94 1.20 20.46
CA PRO A 58 6.54 1.53 19.09
C PRO A 58 7.19 0.65 18.01
N LEU A 59 8.48 0.30 18.19
CA LEU A 59 9.19 -0.52 17.18
C LEU A 59 8.63 -1.94 17.13
N ILE A 60 8.54 -2.59 18.30
CA ILE A 60 8.00 -3.96 18.41
C ILE A 60 6.52 -4.01 18.01
N ARG A 61 5.75 -2.95 18.31
CA ARG A 61 4.35 -2.82 17.90
C ARG A 61 4.25 -2.89 16.36
N THR A 62 5.02 -2.08 15.67
CA THR A 62 5.06 -2.05 14.20
C THR A 62 5.43 -3.43 13.63
N GLU A 63 6.48 -4.07 14.15
CA GLU A 63 6.89 -5.41 13.72
C GLU A 63 5.77 -6.44 13.90
N MET A 64 5.06 -6.40 15.04
CA MET A 64 3.97 -7.35 15.32
C MET A 64 2.73 -7.12 14.45
N GLN A 65 2.43 -5.86 14.13
CA GLN A 65 1.37 -5.51 13.17
C GLN A 65 1.69 -6.05 11.78
N ASP A 66 2.92 -5.87 11.31
CA ASP A 66 3.37 -6.40 10.02
C ASP A 66 3.30 -7.93 9.96
N GLU A 67 3.72 -8.60 11.04
CA GLU A 67 3.61 -10.05 11.12
C GLU A 67 2.14 -10.52 11.12
N LEU A 68 1.23 -9.80 11.80
CA LEU A 68 -0.21 -10.10 11.76
C LEU A 68 -0.77 -9.97 10.34
N VAL A 69 -0.43 -8.90 9.63
CA VAL A 69 -0.85 -8.67 8.23
C VAL A 69 -0.32 -9.78 7.32
N LYS A 70 0.95 -10.17 7.44
CA LYS A 70 1.54 -11.29 6.69
C LYS A 70 0.85 -12.63 6.99
N LEU A 71 0.56 -12.89 8.26
CA LEU A 71 -0.17 -14.09 8.68
C LEU A 71 -1.58 -14.12 8.10
N GLN A 72 -2.26 -12.97 8.07
CA GLN A 72 -3.59 -12.84 7.48
C GLN A 72 -3.57 -13.08 5.98
N ALA A 73 -2.62 -12.51 5.25
CA ALA A 73 -2.46 -12.76 3.82
C ALA A 73 -2.25 -14.26 3.50
N LYS A 74 -1.55 -14.99 4.37
CA LYS A 74 -1.27 -16.41 4.20
C LYS A 74 -2.45 -17.33 4.56
N HIS A 75 -3.23 -17.00 5.58
CA HIS A 75 -4.23 -17.88 6.17
C HIS A 75 -5.68 -17.42 6.01
N GLN A 76 -5.92 -16.18 5.55
CA GLN A 76 -7.23 -15.59 5.26
C GLN A 76 -8.30 -15.83 6.34
N ARG A 77 -7.92 -15.70 7.62
CA ARG A 77 -8.83 -15.86 8.76
C ARG A 77 -9.58 -14.57 9.08
N THR A 78 -10.71 -14.67 9.73
CA THR A 78 -11.43 -13.49 10.22
C THR A 78 -10.78 -12.99 11.51
N ILE A 79 -10.34 -11.72 11.52
CA ILE A 79 -9.81 -11.06 12.71
C ILE A 79 -10.76 -9.93 13.11
N VAL A 80 -11.23 -9.95 14.35
CA VAL A 80 -11.91 -8.82 14.96
C VAL A 80 -10.95 -8.21 15.96
N PHE A 81 -10.51 -6.99 15.66
CA PHE A 81 -9.46 -6.29 16.41
C PHE A 81 -10.02 -5.00 17.02
N ILE A 82 -9.90 -4.84 18.33
CA ILE A 82 -10.26 -3.60 19.04
C ILE A 82 -9.00 -2.84 19.32
N SER A 83 -8.97 -1.57 18.91
CA SER A 83 -7.91 -0.61 19.21
C SER A 83 -8.51 0.75 19.51
N HIS A 84 -7.83 1.53 20.36
CA HIS A 84 -8.05 2.96 20.53
C HIS A 84 -7.09 3.79 19.67
N ASP A 85 -6.13 3.15 19.01
CA ASP A 85 -5.15 3.76 18.12
C ASP A 85 -5.67 3.69 16.69
N LEU A 86 -5.91 4.87 16.11
CA LEU A 86 -6.49 4.97 14.78
C LEU A 86 -5.50 4.56 13.68
N ASP A 87 -4.22 4.92 13.83
CA ASP A 87 -3.18 4.55 12.86
C ASP A 87 -3.04 3.02 12.78
N GLU A 88 -3.15 2.35 13.94
CA GLU A 88 -3.20 0.91 14.04
C GLU A 88 -4.42 0.32 13.31
N ALA A 89 -5.61 0.87 13.54
CA ALA A 89 -6.83 0.42 12.87
C ALA A 89 -6.76 0.61 11.35
N MET A 90 -6.19 1.73 10.89
CA MET A 90 -6.02 2.05 9.47
C MET A 90 -4.99 1.13 8.79
N ARG A 91 -3.94 0.72 9.51
CA ARG A 91 -2.88 -0.13 8.99
C ARG A 91 -3.29 -1.59 8.84
N ILE A 92 -4.05 -2.12 9.81
CA ILE A 92 -4.37 -3.54 9.93
C ILE A 92 -5.73 -3.87 9.31
N GLY A 93 -6.71 -2.94 9.41
CA GLY A 93 -8.09 -3.22 9.13
C GLY A 93 -8.47 -3.13 7.65
N ASP A 94 -8.98 -4.20 7.07
CA ASP A 94 -9.70 -4.15 5.78
C ASP A 94 -10.96 -3.30 5.90
N ARG A 95 -11.61 -3.34 7.05
CA ARG A 95 -12.79 -2.52 7.41
C ARG A 95 -12.69 -2.06 8.85
N ILE A 96 -13.11 -0.83 9.08
CA ILE A 96 -13.10 -0.19 10.40
C ILE A 96 -14.55 0.08 10.83
N ALA A 97 -14.89 -0.28 12.07
CA ALA A 97 -16.10 0.11 12.73
C ALA A 97 -15.79 1.17 13.80
N ILE A 98 -16.29 2.38 13.60
CA ILE A 98 -16.11 3.48 14.54
C ILE A 98 -17.26 3.43 15.56
N MET A 99 -16.92 3.44 16.83
CA MET A 99 -17.88 3.40 17.93
C MET A 99 -17.84 4.69 18.75
N GLN A 100 -19.02 5.15 19.15
CA GLN A 100 -19.17 6.29 20.06
C GLN A 100 -20.33 5.99 21.03
N ASN A 101 -20.09 6.17 22.32
CA ASN A 101 -21.12 5.97 23.37
C ASN A 101 -21.80 4.58 23.33
N GLY A 102 -21.04 3.54 22.92
CA GLY A 102 -21.57 2.16 22.82
C GLY A 102 -22.32 1.84 21.53
N GLU A 103 -22.43 2.79 20.60
CA GLU A 103 -23.08 2.60 19.31
C GLU A 103 -22.05 2.62 18.17
N VAL A 104 -22.32 1.85 17.12
CA VAL A 104 -21.54 1.88 15.88
C VAL A 104 -22.00 3.07 15.04
N VAL A 105 -21.11 4.05 14.86
CA VAL A 105 -21.40 5.29 14.13
C VAL A 105 -21.19 5.13 12.63
N GLN A 106 -20.12 4.42 12.25
CA GLN A 106 -19.80 4.17 10.84
C GLN A 106 -19.02 2.87 10.70
N VAL A 107 -19.25 2.17 9.59
CA VAL A 107 -18.44 1.01 9.17
C VAL A 107 -18.07 1.19 7.71
N GLY A 108 -16.78 1.06 7.39
CA GLY A 108 -16.30 1.19 6.02
C GLY A 108 -14.84 0.76 5.88
N THR A 109 -14.32 0.78 4.66
CA THR A 109 -12.88 0.71 4.44
C THR A 109 -12.22 2.02 4.92
N PRO A 110 -10.92 2.02 5.22
CA PRO A 110 -10.19 3.26 5.53
C PRO A 110 -10.49 4.39 4.54
N ASP A 111 -10.44 4.10 3.24
CA ASP A 111 -10.68 5.08 2.18
C ASP A 111 -12.13 5.59 2.15
N GLU A 112 -13.12 4.72 2.35
CA GLU A 112 -14.54 5.11 2.44
C GLU A 112 -14.80 6.07 3.60
N ILE A 113 -14.22 5.80 4.76
CA ILE A 113 -14.42 6.62 5.96
C ILE A 113 -13.74 7.98 5.81
N LEU A 114 -12.51 8.01 5.29
CA LEU A 114 -11.78 9.26 5.05
C LEU A 114 -12.46 10.15 4.01
N ASN A 115 -12.99 9.55 2.93
CA ASN A 115 -13.65 10.32 1.87
C ASN A 115 -15.06 10.75 2.22
N ASN A 116 -15.81 9.95 3.00
CA ASN A 116 -17.21 10.15 3.32
C ASN A 116 -17.49 9.94 4.81
N PRO A 117 -16.93 10.79 5.71
CA PRO A 117 -17.20 10.67 7.14
C PRO A 117 -18.69 10.89 7.44
N ALA A 118 -19.29 9.99 8.22
CA ALA A 118 -20.72 9.99 8.51
C ALA A 118 -21.18 11.24 9.28
N ASN A 119 -20.32 11.81 10.11
CA ASN A 119 -20.61 13.01 10.89
C ASN A 119 -19.31 13.75 11.30
N ASP A 120 -19.47 14.88 12.00
CA ASP A 120 -18.34 15.69 12.46
C ASP A 120 -17.47 14.98 13.51
N TYR A 121 -18.02 14.07 14.28
CA TYR A 121 -17.23 13.24 15.20
C TYR A 121 -16.23 12.39 14.43
N VAL A 122 -16.69 11.65 13.43
CA VAL A 122 -15.82 10.81 12.58
C VAL A 122 -14.79 11.69 11.86
N ARG A 123 -15.22 12.81 11.26
CA ARG A 123 -14.31 13.75 10.59
C ARG A 123 -13.21 14.26 11.54
N THR A 124 -13.60 14.62 12.77
CA THR A 124 -12.63 15.13 13.76
C THR A 124 -11.71 14.03 14.27
N PHE A 125 -12.23 12.80 14.43
CA PHE A 125 -11.47 11.65 14.88
C PHE A 125 -10.32 11.32 13.90
N PHE A 126 -10.55 11.48 12.61
CA PHE A 126 -9.57 11.24 11.55
C PHE A 126 -8.69 12.45 11.20
N ARG A 127 -8.88 13.60 11.83
CA ARG A 127 -8.14 14.85 11.51
C ARG A 127 -6.63 14.76 11.79
N GLY A 128 -6.16 13.84 12.62
CA GLY A 128 -4.75 13.69 12.99
C GLY A 128 -4.05 12.49 12.34
N VAL A 129 -4.72 11.79 11.43
CA VAL A 129 -4.15 10.61 10.77
C VAL A 129 -3.09 11.04 9.77
N ASP A 130 -1.90 10.47 9.89
CA ASP A 130 -0.86 10.63 8.87
C ASP A 130 -1.21 9.77 7.63
N ILE A 131 -1.92 10.40 6.69
CA ILE A 131 -2.35 9.77 5.44
C ILE A 131 -1.16 9.18 4.68
N SER A 132 0.04 9.73 4.84
CA SER A 132 1.23 9.27 4.14
C SER A 132 1.68 7.86 4.55
N GLN A 133 1.31 7.42 5.74
CA GLN A 133 1.60 6.09 6.27
C GLN A 133 0.49 5.08 5.98
N VAL A 134 -0.72 5.57 5.70
CA VAL A 134 -1.92 4.74 5.51
C VAL A 134 -2.11 4.36 4.05
N PHE A 135 -1.95 5.33 3.14
CA PHE A 135 -2.15 5.10 1.71
C PHE A 135 -0.87 4.64 1.02
N SER A 136 -1.08 3.76 0.06
CA SER A 136 -0.06 3.26 -0.85
C SER A 136 -0.24 3.81 -2.27
N ALA A 137 0.71 3.52 -3.13
CA ALA A 137 0.67 3.92 -4.54
C ALA A 137 -0.63 3.52 -5.25
N LYS A 138 -1.14 2.32 -5.00
CA LYS A 138 -2.39 1.82 -5.63
C LYS A 138 -3.61 2.65 -5.28
N ASP A 139 -3.66 3.23 -4.08
CA ASP A 139 -4.85 3.94 -3.58
C ASP A 139 -5.01 5.31 -4.28
N ILE A 140 -3.91 5.90 -4.75
CA ILE A 140 -3.91 7.17 -5.47
C ILE A 140 -3.65 7.04 -6.96
N ALA A 141 -3.15 5.90 -7.44
CA ALA A 141 -2.90 5.66 -8.85
C ALA A 141 -4.18 5.75 -9.68
N ARG A 142 -4.10 6.38 -10.84
CA ARG A 142 -5.21 6.48 -11.78
C ARG A 142 -4.86 5.79 -13.09
N ARG A 143 -5.72 4.88 -13.54
CA ARG A 143 -5.63 4.40 -14.91
C ARG A 143 -6.00 5.53 -15.85
N THR A 144 -5.11 5.85 -16.78
CA THR A 144 -5.41 6.78 -17.87
C THR A 144 -5.34 5.99 -19.19
N PRO A 145 -6.34 6.10 -20.04
CA PRO A 145 -6.26 5.52 -21.39
C PRO A 145 -5.28 6.33 -22.26
N ASN A 146 -5.12 7.62 -21.99
CA ASN A 146 -4.31 8.55 -22.77
C ASN A 146 -2.82 8.38 -22.45
N GLY A 147 -1.99 8.30 -23.47
CA GLY A 147 -0.55 8.04 -23.36
C GLY A 147 -0.21 6.57 -23.09
N LEU A 148 -1.19 5.65 -23.13
CA LEU A 148 -0.95 4.22 -22.96
C LEU A 148 -0.68 3.54 -24.29
N ILE A 149 0.55 3.11 -24.50
CA ILE A 149 1.05 2.49 -25.73
C ILE A 149 1.07 0.98 -25.57
N ARG A 150 0.24 0.28 -26.35
CA ARG A 150 0.25 -1.20 -26.39
C ARG A 150 1.24 -1.67 -27.45
N LYS A 151 2.34 -2.28 -27.00
CA LYS A 151 3.36 -2.86 -27.89
C LYS A 151 2.78 -4.11 -28.58
N THR A 152 2.52 -3.97 -29.87
CA THR A 152 2.06 -5.05 -30.74
C THR A 152 2.99 -5.19 -31.95
N PRO A 153 3.05 -6.38 -32.60
CA PRO A 153 3.82 -6.54 -33.81
C PRO A 153 3.48 -5.45 -34.85
N GLY A 154 4.48 -4.74 -35.34
CA GLY A 154 4.33 -3.64 -36.30
C GLY A 154 4.02 -2.27 -35.70
N PHE A 155 3.81 -2.15 -34.38
CA PHE A 155 3.65 -0.86 -33.70
C PHE A 155 5.03 -0.29 -33.36
N GLY A 156 5.46 0.71 -34.09
CA GLY A 156 6.77 1.33 -33.94
C GLY A 156 6.75 2.76 -33.42
N PRO A 157 7.94 3.43 -33.35
CA PRO A 157 8.06 4.78 -32.81
C PRO A 157 7.18 5.82 -33.53
N ARG A 158 6.95 5.67 -34.86
CA ARG A 158 6.08 6.57 -35.62
C ARG A 158 4.62 6.53 -35.15
N SER A 159 4.11 5.34 -34.91
CA SER A 159 2.74 5.13 -34.40
C SER A 159 2.60 5.66 -32.97
N ALA A 160 3.61 5.42 -32.12
CA ALA A 160 3.65 5.92 -30.77
C ALA A 160 3.70 7.47 -30.75
N LEU A 161 4.55 8.08 -31.59
CA LEU A 161 4.66 9.52 -31.70
C LEU A 161 3.34 10.17 -32.12
N LYS A 162 2.68 9.60 -33.12
CA LYS A 162 1.37 10.07 -33.58
C LYS A 162 0.33 9.98 -32.47
N LEU A 163 0.26 8.85 -31.75
CA LEU A 163 -0.67 8.66 -30.64
C LEU A 163 -0.48 9.73 -29.57
N LEU A 164 0.76 10.00 -29.15
CA LEU A 164 1.04 11.03 -28.14
C LEU A 164 0.67 12.45 -28.62
N GLN A 165 0.91 12.75 -29.90
CA GLN A 165 0.52 14.04 -30.51
C GLN A 165 -1.00 14.19 -30.60
N ASP A 166 -1.71 13.15 -31.03
CA ASP A 166 -3.18 13.17 -31.15
C ASP A 166 -3.86 13.29 -29.75
N GLU A 167 -3.20 12.81 -28.69
CA GLU A 167 -3.70 12.86 -27.31
C GLU A 167 -3.15 14.05 -26.48
N ASP A 168 -2.35 14.92 -27.09
CA ASP A 168 -1.67 16.07 -26.45
C ASP A 168 -0.87 15.64 -25.20
N ARG A 169 -0.02 14.61 -25.40
CA ARG A 169 0.83 14.03 -24.36
C ARG A 169 2.30 14.12 -24.72
N GLU A 170 3.11 14.56 -23.77
CA GLU A 170 4.57 14.61 -23.91
C GLU A 170 5.23 13.25 -23.64
N TYR A 171 4.61 12.46 -22.76
CA TYR A 171 5.10 11.14 -22.34
C TYR A 171 4.05 10.06 -22.55
N GLY A 172 4.52 8.83 -22.84
CA GLY A 172 3.70 7.64 -22.97
C GLY A 172 4.26 6.46 -22.18
N TYR A 173 3.38 5.52 -21.82
CA TYR A 173 3.69 4.34 -21.04
C TYR A 173 3.49 3.10 -21.88
N VAL A 174 4.54 2.33 -22.07
CA VAL A 174 4.54 1.15 -22.93
C VAL A 174 4.18 -0.09 -22.13
N ILE A 175 3.16 -0.81 -22.58
CA ILE A 175 2.75 -2.09 -22.00
C ILE A 175 2.72 -3.18 -23.07
N GLU A 176 2.98 -4.41 -22.65
CA GLU A 176 2.90 -5.62 -23.46
C GLU A 176 1.63 -6.43 -23.19
N ARG A 177 1.57 -7.64 -23.77
CA ARG A 177 0.47 -8.59 -23.56
C ARG A 177 0.29 -8.89 -22.07
N GLY A 178 -0.97 -8.88 -21.59
CA GLY A 178 -1.27 -9.05 -20.16
C GLY A 178 -1.06 -7.79 -19.31
N ASN A 179 -1.00 -6.60 -19.93
CA ASN A 179 -0.74 -5.30 -19.27
C ASN A 179 0.64 -5.18 -18.58
N LYS A 180 1.60 -6.04 -18.93
CA LYS A 180 2.92 -5.97 -18.35
C LYS A 180 3.59 -4.65 -18.73
N PHE A 181 4.07 -3.89 -17.75
CA PHE A 181 4.77 -2.64 -17.97
C PHE A 181 6.16 -2.88 -18.54
N VAL A 182 6.53 -2.12 -19.58
CA VAL A 182 7.83 -2.23 -20.25
C VAL A 182 8.71 -1.02 -19.96
N GLY A 183 8.11 0.17 -19.96
CA GLY A 183 8.84 1.41 -19.74
C GLY A 183 8.05 2.63 -20.22
N ALA A 184 8.67 3.80 -20.17
CA ALA A 184 8.11 5.05 -20.65
C ALA A 184 8.86 5.56 -21.86
N VAL A 185 8.19 6.37 -22.68
CA VAL A 185 8.75 7.08 -23.83
C VAL A 185 8.37 8.53 -23.78
N SER A 186 9.17 9.39 -24.39
CA SER A 186 8.84 10.81 -24.61
C SER A 186 8.72 11.13 -26.12
N ILE A 187 8.11 12.25 -26.46
CA ILE A 187 8.11 12.75 -27.83
C ILE A 187 9.54 12.83 -28.38
N ASP A 188 10.49 13.31 -27.56
CA ASP A 188 11.87 13.50 -27.99
C ASP A 188 12.60 12.16 -28.18
N SER A 189 12.42 11.20 -27.26
CA SER A 189 13.02 9.87 -27.41
C SER A 189 12.47 9.12 -28.64
N LEU A 190 11.18 9.28 -28.93
CA LEU A 190 10.55 8.71 -30.13
C LEU A 190 11.10 9.35 -31.41
N LYS A 191 11.29 10.68 -31.45
CA LYS A 191 11.91 11.36 -32.59
C LYS A 191 13.36 10.94 -32.80
N ALA A 192 14.13 10.77 -31.71
CA ALA A 192 15.51 10.28 -31.78
C ALA A 192 15.57 8.87 -32.35
N ALA A 193 14.73 7.95 -31.89
CA ALA A 193 14.66 6.58 -32.41
C ALA A 193 14.27 6.56 -33.90
N LEU A 194 13.33 7.42 -34.32
CA LEU A 194 12.98 7.55 -35.74
C LEU A 194 14.15 8.04 -36.61
N THR A 195 14.90 9.04 -36.14
CA THR A 195 16.07 9.55 -36.84
C THR A 195 17.16 8.49 -37.00
N GLN A 196 17.33 7.64 -35.99
CA GLN A 196 18.30 6.54 -35.97
C GLN A 196 17.77 5.25 -36.62
N GLN A 197 16.55 5.28 -37.16
CA GLN A 197 15.86 4.10 -37.74
C GLN A 197 15.78 2.89 -36.77
N GLN A 198 15.61 3.18 -35.48
CA GLN A 198 15.50 2.17 -34.42
C GLN A 198 14.04 1.85 -34.08
N GLY A 199 13.84 0.73 -33.35
CA GLY A 199 12.52 0.29 -32.89
C GLY A 199 12.05 1.03 -31.62
N LEU A 200 10.83 0.68 -31.19
CA LEU A 200 10.21 1.29 -30.00
C LEU A 200 11.03 1.07 -28.73
N ASP A 201 11.72 -0.07 -28.59
CA ASP A 201 12.54 -0.38 -27.43
C ASP A 201 13.72 0.58 -27.24
N ALA A 202 14.27 1.09 -28.35
CA ALA A 202 15.33 2.10 -28.30
C ALA A 202 14.82 3.50 -27.92
N ALA A 203 13.52 3.72 -27.93
CA ALA A 203 12.90 4.96 -27.51
C ALA A 203 12.54 4.97 -26.01
N LEU A 204 12.69 3.84 -25.31
CA LEU A 204 12.45 3.81 -23.86
C LEU A 204 13.42 4.76 -23.14
N ILE A 205 12.89 5.52 -22.18
CA ILE A 205 13.68 6.42 -21.35
C ILE A 205 14.03 5.75 -20.02
N ASP A 206 15.20 6.09 -19.45
CA ASP A 206 15.69 5.51 -18.20
C ASP A 206 14.88 5.96 -16.96
N ALA A 207 13.93 6.85 -17.12
CA ALA A 207 13.05 7.36 -16.06
C ALA A 207 11.64 7.63 -16.62
N PRO A 208 10.60 7.56 -15.77
CA PRO A 208 10.64 7.18 -14.35
C PRO A 208 10.64 5.67 -14.17
N LEU A 209 11.33 5.22 -13.15
CA LEU A 209 11.20 3.85 -12.68
C LEU A 209 9.77 3.64 -12.17
N ALA A 210 9.16 2.51 -12.52
CA ALA A 210 7.88 2.14 -11.95
C ALA A 210 8.02 1.93 -10.44
N VAL A 211 7.00 2.33 -9.69
CA VAL A 211 6.90 2.06 -8.25
C VAL A 211 5.93 0.90 -8.01
N ASP A 212 6.20 0.14 -6.97
CA ASP A 212 5.31 -0.93 -6.54
C ASP A 212 3.97 -0.38 -6.04
N ALA A 213 2.89 -1.08 -6.32
CA ALA A 213 1.54 -0.72 -5.91
C ALA A 213 1.38 -0.57 -4.39
N GLN A 214 2.18 -1.28 -3.60
CA GLN A 214 2.16 -1.23 -2.14
C GLN A 214 3.09 -0.17 -1.55
N THR A 215 3.86 0.56 -2.38
CA THR A 215 4.77 1.62 -1.90
C THR A 215 3.99 2.68 -1.11
N PRO A 216 4.34 2.96 0.17
CA PRO A 216 3.68 3.98 0.98
C PRO A 216 3.80 5.39 0.36
N LEU A 217 2.78 6.25 0.59
CA LEU A 217 2.82 7.63 0.08
C LEU A 217 4.04 8.42 0.55
N SER A 218 4.51 8.17 1.78
CA SER A 218 5.69 8.79 2.35
C SER A 218 6.94 8.59 1.48
N GLU A 219 7.09 7.41 0.88
CA GLU A 219 8.20 7.08 -0.01
C GLU A 219 8.01 7.64 -1.43
N LEU A 220 6.76 7.80 -1.87
CA LEU A 220 6.43 8.32 -3.20
C LEU A 220 6.84 9.78 -3.39
N LEU A 221 6.92 10.58 -2.32
CA LEU A 221 7.27 11.99 -2.39
C LEU A 221 8.59 12.23 -3.13
N SER A 222 9.62 11.46 -2.82
CA SER A 222 10.92 11.58 -3.47
C SER A 222 10.89 11.13 -4.93
N HIS A 223 10.22 10.01 -5.22
CA HIS A 223 10.14 9.43 -6.57
C HIS A 223 9.34 10.34 -7.52
N VAL A 224 8.14 10.76 -7.09
CA VAL A 224 7.26 11.61 -7.90
C VAL A 224 7.80 13.03 -8.01
N GLY A 225 8.45 13.55 -6.96
CA GLY A 225 9.05 14.88 -6.93
C GLY A 225 10.14 15.07 -7.99
N GLN A 226 11.00 14.08 -8.17
CA GLN A 226 12.14 14.11 -9.10
C GLN A 226 11.78 13.63 -10.51
N ALA A 227 10.67 12.95 -10.70
CA ALA A 227 10.28 12.40 -11.99
C ALA A 227 9.94 13.50 -13.01
N PRO A 228 10.39 13.37 -14.27
CA PRO A 228 10.05 14.33 -15.34
C PRO A 228 8.58 14.22 -15.77
N CYS A 229 7.95 13.08 -15.54
CA CYS A 229 6.55 12.82 -15.88
C CYS A 229 5.84 12.08 -14.73
N ALA A 230 4.57 11.73 -14.93
CA ALA A 230 3.86 10.91 -13.97
C ALA A 230 4.54 9.53 -13.80
N VAL A 231 4.64 9.07 -12.55
CA VAL A 231 5.31 7.80 -12.21
C VAL A 231 4.35 6.64 -12.43
N PRO A 232 4.71 5.62 -13.22
CA PRO A 232 3.90 4.43 -13.40
C PRO A 232 3.91 3.57 -12.12
N VAL A 233 2.77 2.94 -11.86
CA VAL A 233 2.58 2.01 -10.74
C VAL A 233 2.36 0.61 -11.31
N VAL A 234 3.04 -0.37 -10.74
CA VAL A 234 2.95 -1.78 -11.12
C VAL A 234 2.63 -2.64 -9.91
N ASP A 235 1.99 -3.77 -10.13
CA ASP A 235 1.77 -4.78 -9.11
C ASP A 235 2.95 -5.76 -8.99
N GLU A 236 2.82 -6.77 -8.12
CA GLU A 236 3.83 -7.81 -7.87
C GLU A 236 4.20 -8.58 -9.16
N ASP A 237 3.27 -8.72 -10.11
CA ASP A 237 3.45 -9.37 -11.40
C ASP A 237 3.98 -8.41 -12.49
N GLN A 238 4.39 -7.19 -12.13
CA GLN A 238 4.82 -6.12 -13.03
C GLN A 238 3.72 -5.67 -14.01
N GLN A 239 2.45 -5.86 -13.66
CA GLN A 239 1.35 -5.37 -14.46
C GLN A 239 1.06 -3.90 -14.15
N TYR A 240 0.77 -3.13 -15.18
CA TYR A 240 0.45 -1.72 -15.07
C TYR A 240 -0.87 -1.50 -14.33
N VAL A 241 -0.79 -0.86 -13.19
CA VAL A 241 -1.94 -0.47 -12.35
C VAL A 241 -2.46 0.92 -12.75
N GLY A 242 -1.55 1.89 -12.95
CA GLY A 242 -1.89 3.27 -13.28
C GLY A 242 -0.67 4.18 -13.22
N ILE A 243 -0.91 5.48 -13.09
CA ILE A 243 0.12 6.51 -12.93
C ILE A 243 -0.18 7.40 -11.73
N ILE A 244 0.87 8.00 -11.16
CA ILE A 244 0.79 9.03 -10.13
C ILE A 244 1.50 10.28 -10.63
N SER A 245 0.75 11.37 -10.81
CA SER A 245 1.32 12.68 -11.11
C SER A 245 1.59 13.50 -9.84
N LYS A 246 2.47 14.52 -9.94
CA LYS A 246 2.72 15.47 -8.84
C LYS A 246 1.43 16.08 -8.30
N GLY A 247 0.49 16.46 -9.18
CA GLY A 247 -0.79 17.02 -8.77
C GLY A 247 -1.73 16.00 -8.08
N MET A 248 -1.63 14.71 -8.41
CA MET A 248 -2.39 13.67 -7.71
C MET A 248 -1.83 13.42 -6.32
N LEU A 249 -0.51 13.33 -6.19
CA LEU A 249 0.17 13.17 -4.91
C LEU A 249 -0.11 14.36 -3.99
N LEU A 250 0.04 15.59 -4.49
CA LEU A 250 -0.26 16.80 -3.72
C LEU A 250 -1.72 16.83 -3.26
N ARG A 251 -2.68 16.48 -4.13
CA ARG A 251 -4.10 16.39 -3.72
C ARG A 251 -4.37 15.31 -2.69
N ALA A 252 -3.64 14.20 -2.74
CA ALA A 252 -3.77 13.16 -1.72
C ALA A 252 -3.27 13.64 -0.36
N LEU A 253 -2.16 14.40 -0.34
CA LEU A 253 -1.57 14.99 0.85
C LEU A 253 -2.32 16.24 1.33
N ASP A 254 -2.87 17.05 0.41
CA ASP A 254 -3.60 18.31 0.72
C ASP A 254 -4.98 18.05 1.37
N ARG A 255 -5.44 16.79 1.38
CA ARG A 255 -6.59 16.39 2.21
C ARG A 255 -6.36 16.68 3.70
N GLU A 256 -5.11 16.88 4.13
CA GLU A 256 -4.77 17.45 5.45
C GLU A 256 -5.04 18.97 5.53
N GLY A 257 -4.92 19.71 4.40
CA GLY A 257 -4.95 21.18 4.36
C GLY A 257 -6.34 21.82 4.24
N VAL A 258 -7.34 21.11 3.73
CA VAL A 258 -8.68 21.68 3.46
C VAL A 258 -9.49 21.96 4.73
N ASN A 259 -9.00 21.59 5.92
CA ASN A 259 -9.65 21.81 7.21
C ASN A 259 -9.07 22.93 8.08
N ASN A 260 -8.17 23.75 7.56
CA ASN A 260 -7.61 24.92 8.27
C ASN A 260 -8.14 26.29 7.74
N GLY A 261 -9.35 26.31 7.18
CA GLY A 261 -10.04 27.53 6.79
C GLY A 261 -11.35 27.70 7.53
#